data_18198238a627a7601ac4222c595c194e
#
_entry.id   18198238a627a7601ac4222c595c194e
#
_cell.length_a   1.000
_cell.length_b   1.000
_cell.length_c   1.000
_cell.angle_alpha   90.00
_cell.angle_beta   90.00
_cell.angle_gamma   90.00
#
_symmetry.space_group_name_H-M   'P 1'
#
loop_
_entity.id
_entity.type
_entity.pdbx_description
1 polymer ?
#
loop_
_entity_poly.entity_id
_entity_poly.type
_entity_poly.pdbx_seq_one_letter_code
_entity_poly.pdbx_strand_id
1 'polypeptide(L)'
;VWNDKTVPMLRTRIEPIKIEEREKLLDALTEIADTDPLLRYCVDTITHEIVISFLGTVQLEVICSLLIEKYHINIRIEDPTVIYLEKPLQKADYTIHIEVPPNPFWASIGLSITPLPIGSGIQYESKVSLGYLNQSFQNAVREGINYGLEQGLYGWEVTDCKICFEYGVYYSPVSTCLLYTSPSPRD
;
A
#
# COMPACT_ATOMS: atom_id res chain seq x y z
N VAL A 1 24.74 -1.12 10.49
CA VAL A 1 24.05 -1.96 9.49
C VAL A 1 23.33 -1.01 8.57
N TRP A 2 23.85 -0.80 7.39
CA TRP A 2 23.26 0.04 6.35
C TRP A 2 22.01 -0.68 5.87
N ASN A 3 20.86 -0.11 6.17
CA ASN A 3 19.58 -0.60 5.67
C ASN A 3 19.31 0.15 4.36
N ASP A 4 20.13 -0.10 3.35
CA ASP A 4 19.94 0.40 1.98
C ASP A 4 18.79 -0.39 1.33
N LYS A 5 17.58 -0.08 1.75
CA LYS A 5 16.41 -0.47 0.96
C LYS A 5 16.36 0.47 -0.23
N THR A 6 17.02 0.09 -1.29
CA THR A 6 16.86 0.73 -2.60
C THR A 6 15.38 0.62 -2.97
N VAL A 7 14.72 1.77 -3.08
CA VAL A 7 13.27 1.83 -3.37
C VAL A 7 13.12 2.29 -4.82
N PRO A 8 12.18 1.74 -5.58
CA PRO A 8 11.86 2.24 -6.91
C PRO A 8 11.57 3.74 -6.89
N MET A 9 12.13 4.48 -7.83
CA MET A 9 12.00 5.94 -7.93
C MET A 9 11.17 6.39 -9.11
N LEU A 10 11.00 5.54 -10.10
CA LEU A 10 10.27 5.81 -11.33
C LEU A 10 9.11 4.85 -11.47
N ARG A 11 8.04 5.31 -12.08
CA ARG A 11 6.91 4.48 -12.45
C ARG A 11 6.47 4.80 -13.87
N THR A 12 5.93 3.80 -14.55
CA THR A 12 5.29 3.98 -15.86
C THR A 12 4.12 3.04 -16.01
N ARG A 13 3.18 3.43 -16.85
CA ARG A 13 2.08 2.59 -17.27
C ARG A 13 2.56 1.68 -18.41
N ILE A 14 2.17 0.42 -18.34
CA ILE A 14 2.47 -0.59 -19.35
C ILE A 14 1.20 -1.27 -19.81
N GLU A 15 1.05 -1.41 -21.12
CA GLU A 15 -0.08 -2.08 -21.73
C GLU A 15 0.39 -3.05 -22.80
N PRO A 16 -0.24 -4.22 -22.95
CA PRO A 16 0.00 -5.06 -24.11
C PRO A 16 -0.67 -4.42 -25.35
N ILE A 17 -0.06 -4.53 -26.52
CA ILE A 17 -0.66 -4.06 -27.77
C ILE A 17 -1.95 -4.82 -28.08
N LYS A 18 -1.98 -6.12 -27.75
CA LYS A 18 -3.17 -6.95 -27.86
C LYS A 18 -3.79 -7.14 -26.48
N ILE A 19 -5.03 -6.72 -26.33
CA ILE A 19 -5.74 -6.78 -25.04
C ILE A 19 -5.85 -8.22 -24.51
N GLU A 20 -5.89 -9.22 -25.39
CA GLU A 20 -5.94 -10.66 -25.07
C GLU A 20 -4.66 -11.15 -24.35
N GLU A 21 -3.54 -10.42 -24.50
CA GLU A 21 -2.25 -10.78 -23.89
C GLU A 21 -2.10 -10.19 -22.46
N ARG A 22 -3.16 -9.58 -21.90
CA ARG A 22 -3.13 -8.92 -20.59
C ARG A 22 -2.80 -9.88 -19.45
N GLU A 23 -3.44 -11.04 -19.39
CA GLU A 23 -3.17 -12.06 -18.36
C GLU A 23 -1.73 -12.57 -18.49
N LYS A 24 -1.30 -12.83 -19.72
CA LYS A 24 0.06 -13.26 -20.01
C LYS A 24 1.09 -12.20 -19.59
N LEU A 25 0.78 -10.90 -19.74
CA LEU A 25 1.64 -9.82 -19.26
C LEU A 25 1.73 -9.82 -17.74
N LEU A 26 0.63 -10.01 -17.02
CA LEU A 26 0.62 -10.07 -15.56
C LEU A 26 1.44 -11.26 -15.03
N ASP A 27 1.30 -12.43 -15.65
CA ASP A 27 2.08 -13.64 -15.31
C ASP A 27 3.58 -13.38 -15.53
N ALA A 28 3.94 -12.77 -16.67
CA ALA A 28 5.32 -12.43 -16.99
C ALA A 28 5.90 -11.40 -16.00
N LEU A 29 5.13 -10.37 -15.63
CA LEU A 29 5.56 -9.38 -14.64
C LEU A 29 5.73 -10.00 -13.25
N THR A 30 4.89 -10.96 -12.88
CA THR A 30 5.02 -11.72 -11.63
C THR A 30 6.34 -12.48 -11.60
N GLU A 31 6.64 -13.23 -12.66
CA GLU A 31 7.88 -14.01 -12.76
C GLU A 31 9.13 -13.12 -12.75
N ILE A 32 9.08 -11.96 -13.42
CA ILE A 32 10.19 -10.99 -13.43
C ILE A 32 10.35 -10.36 -12.03
N ALA A 33 9.27 -9.98 -11.35
CA ALA A 33 9.29 -9.40 -10.02
C ALA A 33 9.80 -10.39 -8.95
N ASP A 34 9.53 -11.67 -9.10
CA ASP A 34 10.08 -12.72 -8.22
C ASP A 34 11.61 -12.84 -8.36
N THR A 35 12.14 -12.49 -9.54
CA THR A 35 13.58 -12.53 -9.81
C THR A 35 14.28 -11.22 -9.49
N ASP A 36 13.60 -10.09 -9.70
CA ASP A 36 14.11 -8.74 -9.43
C ASP A 36 13.27 -8.05 -8.35
N PRO A 37 13.73 -8.02 -7.08
CA PRO A 37 13.00 -7.43 -5.97
C PRO A 37 12.86 -5.89 -6.07
N LEU A 38 13.54 -5.25 -7.02
CA LEU A 38 13.47 -3.81 -7.26
C LEU A 38 12.39 -3.45 -8.29
N LEU A 39 11.85 -4.43 -9.00
CA LEU A 39 10.68 -4.27 -9.83
C LEU A 39 9.43 -4.49 -8.96
N ARG A 40 8.54 -3.52 -8.96
CA ARG A 40 7.19 -3.67 -8.40
C ARG A 40 6.17 -3.41 -9.49
N TYR A 41 5.07 -4.11 -9.44
CA TYR A 41 3.93 -3.81 -10.30
C TYR A 41 2.65 -3.80 -9.48
N CYS A 42 1.69 -3.01 -9.92
CA CYS A 42 0.33 -3.01 -9.39
C CYS A 42 -0.67 -2.82 -10.52
N VAL A 43 -1.89 -3.25 -10.26
CA VAL A 43 -3.04 -2.98 -11.12
C VAL A 43 -3.90 -1.98 -10.39
N ASP A 44 -4.10 -0.81 -10.99
CA ASP A 44 -4.99 0.21 -10.44
C ASP A 44 -6.42 -0.35 -10.38
N THR A 45 -7.05 -0.23 -9.21
CA THR A 45 -8.38 -0.81 -8.97
C THR A 45 -9.51 -0.05 -9.66
N ILE A 46 -9.29 1.21 -10.02
CA ILE A 46 -10.29 2.08 -10.66
C ILE A 46 -10.11 2.08 -12.18
N THR A 47 -8.88 2.34 -12.64
CA THR A 47 -8.58 2.43 -14.07
C THR A 47 -8.25 1.08 -14.70
N HIS A 48 -7.98 0.06 -13.88
CA HIS A 48 -7.48 -1.24 -14.29
C HIS A 48 -6.17 -1.19 -15.09
N GLU A 49 -5.42 -0.13 -14.96
CA GLU A 49 -4.14 0.04 -15.62
C GLU A 49 -3.05 -0.74 -14.90
N ILE A 50 -2.09 -1.27 -15.67
CA ILE A 50 -0.93 -1.93 -15.10
C ILE A 50 0.18 -0.88 -14.98
N VAL A 51 0.64 -0.67 -13.76
CA VAL A 51 1.72 0.28 -13.45
C VAL A 51 2.92 -0.51 -12.93
N ILE A 52 4.08 -0.26 -13.49
CA ILE A 52 5.35 -0.80 -13.00
C ILE A 52 6.18 0.30 -12.36
N SER A 53 6.87 -0.06 -11.27
CA SER A 53 7.79 0.84 -10.54
C SER A 53 9.18 0.22 -10.56
N PHE A 54 10.20 1.04 -10.88
CA PHE A 54 11.56 0.61 -11.14
C PHE A 54 12.57 1.69 -10.76
N LEU A 55 13.87 1.35 -10.73
CA LEU A 55 14.93 2.27 -10.31
C LEU A 55 15.34 3.27 -11.38
N GLY A 56 15.43 2.84 -12.62
CA GLY A 56 15.96 3.67 -13.68
C GLY A 56 15.67 3.12 -15.08
N THR A 57 15.96 3.93 -16.09
CA THR A 57 15.64 3.64 -17.50
C THR A 57 16.29 2.35 -18.02
N VAL A 58 17.51 2.03 -17.57
CA VAL A 58 18.20 0.79 -17.96
C VAL A 58 17.42 -0.45 -17.50
N GLN A 59 16.90 -0.44 -16.26
CA GLN A 59 16.06 -1.53 -15.77
C GLN A 59 14.77 -1.67 -16.61
N LEU A 60 14.16 -0.55 -16.97
CA LEU A 60 12.99 -0.53 -17.86
C LEU A 60 13.30 -1.17 -19.22
N GLU A 61 14.42 -0.81 -19.82
CA GLU A 61 14.86 -1.37 -21.12
C GLU A 61 15.05 -2.91 -21.03
N VAL A 62 15.65 -3.39 -19.93
CA VAL A 62 15.82 -4.84 -19.70
C VAL A 62 14.46 -5.53 -19.56
N ILE A 63 13.54 -4.95 -18.79
CA ILE A 63 12.18 -5.50 -18.63
C ILE A 63 11.46 -5.55 -19.98
N CYS A 64 11.55 -4.50 -20.78
CA CYS A 64 10.95 -4.46 -22.11
C CYS A 64 11.53 -5.54 -23.04
N SER A 65 12.85 -5.68 -23.05
CA SER A 65 13.53 -6.72 -23.84
C SER A 65 13.09 -8.12 -23.41
N LEU A 66 13.00 -8.38 -22.09
CA LEU A 66 12.51 -9.67 -21.58
C LEU A 66 11.07 -9.95 -22.00
N LEU A 67 10.18 -8.96 -21.91
CA LEU A 67 8.78 -9.13 -22.31
C LEU A 67 8.64 -9.44 -23.80
N ILE A 68 9.44 -8.83 -24.65
CA ILE A 68 9.41 -9.03 -26.10
C ILE A 68 10.10 -10.35 -26.48
N GLU A 69 11.32 -10.59 -26.00
CA GLU A 69 12.16 -11.69 -26.46
C GLU A 69 11.80 -13.03 -25.82
N LYS A 70 11.57 -13.05 -24.49
CA LYS A 70 11.27 -14.26 -23.74
C LYS A 70 9.79 -14.61 -23.75
N TYR A 71 8.94 -13.60 -23.49
CA TYR A 71 7.50 -13.83 -23.34
C TYR A 71 6.70 -13.58 -24.62
N HIS A 72 7.33 -13.00 -25.66
CA HIS A 72 6.71 -12.67 -26.94
C HIS A 72 5.47 -11.80 -26.80
N ILE A 73 5.55 -10.81 -25.90
CA ILE A 73 4.49 -9.84 -25.65
C ILE A 73 4.95 -8.48 -26.18
N ASN A 74 4.22 -7.93 -27.13
CA ASN A 74 4.45 -6.56 -27.57
C ASN A 74 3.73 -5.60 -26.66
N ILE A 75 4.45 -4.61 -26.14
CA ILE A 75 3.98 -3.68 -25.13
C ILE A 75 3.99 -2.24 -25.62
N ARG A 76 3.13 -1.41 -25.04
CA ARG A 76 3.19 0.03 -25.11
C ARG A 76 3.52 0.54 -23.72
N ILE A 77 4.42 1.52 -23.63
CA ILE A 77 4.86 2.14 -22.39
C ILE A 77 4.64 3.64 -22.52
N GLU A 78 4.19 4.26 -21.44
CA GLU A 78 4.14 5.71 -21.30
C GLU A 78 5.48 6.27 -20.82
N ASP A 79 5.66 7.58 -20.92
CA ASP A 79 6.86 8.24 -20.41
C ASP A 79 6.98 8.03 -18.88
N PRO A 80 8.15 7.59 -18.39
CA PRO A 80 8.34 7.36 -16.97
C PRO A 80 8.14 8.64 -16.14
N THR A 81 7.43 8.51 -15.04
CA THR A 81 7.20 9.58 -14.08
C THR A 81 7.87 9.28 -12.74
N VAL A 82 8.26 10.33 -12.02
CA VAL A 82 8.83 10.18 -10.67
C VAL A 82 7.75 9.76 -9.68
N ILE A 83 8.10 8.86 -8.77
CA ILE A 83 7.23 8.48 -7.66
C ILE A 83 7.34 9.57 -6.60
N TYR A 84 6.22 10.21 -6.29
CA TYR A 84 6.12 11.13 -5.16
C TYR A 84 5.67 10.37 -3.92
N LEU A 85 6.20 10.80 -2.77
CA LEU A 85 5.84 10.27 -1.47
C LEU A 85 5.31 11.41 -0.60
N GLU A 86 4.33 11.12 0.23
CA GLU A 86 3.80 12.07 1.20
C GLU A 86 4.48 11.87 2.56
N LYS A 87 4.63 12.97 3.28
CA LYS A 87 5.14 12.97 4.64
C LYS A 87 4.33 13.92 5.50
N PRO A 88 3.90 13.51 6.71
CA PRO A 88 3.25 14.44 7.62
C PRO A 88 4.21 15.56 8.02
N LEU A 89 3.70 16.79 8.04
CA LEU A 89 4.47 17.98 8.41
C LEU A 89 4.58 18.13 9.93
N GLN A 90 3.54 17.72 10.65
CA GLN A 90 3.45 17.87 12.10
C GLN A 90 2.78 16.66 12.74
N LYS A 91 2.93 16.54 14.05
CA LYS A 91 2.20 15.55 14.82
C LYS A 91 0.70 15.86 14.77
N ALA A 92 -0.10 14.85 14.56
CA ALA A 92 -1.55 14.89 14.60
C ALA A 92 -2.08 13.65 15.33
N ASP A 93 -3.23 13.78 15.95
CA ASP A 93 -3.98 12.68 16.54
C ASP A 93 -5.45 12.81 16.18
N TYR A 94 -6.08 11.66 16.05
CA TYR A 94 -7.51 11.58 15.78
C TYR A 94 -8.12 10.35 16.43
N THR A 95 -9.30 10.53 17.01
CA THR A 95 -10.06 9.43 17.62
C THR A 95 -11.46 9.41 17.04
N ILE A 96 -11.85 8.26 16.51
CA ILE A 96 -13.20 7.97 16.06
C ILE A 96 -13.91 7.27 17.21
N HIS A 97 -15.02 7.82 17.67
CA HIS A 97 -15.81 7.28 18.77
C HIS A 97 -17.00 6.48 18.28
N ILE A 98 -17.34 5.42 19.01
CA ILE A 98 -18.57 4.61 18.84
C ILE A 98 -19.80 5.54 18.93
N GLU A 99 -20.82 5.24 18.12
CA GLU A 99 -22.10 5.98 18.06
C GLU A 99 -22.00 7.46 17.68
N VAL A 100 -20.81 7.94 17.30
CA VAL A 100 -20.61 9.31 16.84
C VAL A 100 -20.44 9.33 15.31
N PRO A 101 -21.35 9.96 14.55
CA PRO A 101 -21.17 10.09 13.10
C PRO A 101 -19.84 10.77 12.75
N PRO A 102 -19.15 10.34 11.69
CA PRO A 102 -19.55 9.39 10.65
C PRO A 102 -19.20 7.91 10.93
N ASN A 103 -18.92 7.51 12.17
CA ASN A 103 -18.52 6.15 12.48
C ASN A 103 -19.74 5.18 12.42
N PRO A 104 -19.82 4.27 11.44
CA PRO A 104 -20.86 3.26 11.35
C PRO A 104 -20.57 2.02 12.20
N PHE A 105 -19.38 1.94 12.83
CA PHE A 105 -18.92 0.75 13.53
C PHE A 105 -19.10 0.85 15.05
N TRP A 106 -19.29 -0.28 15.68
CA TRP A 106 -19.39 -0.43 17.13
C TRP A 106 -18.00 -0.55 17.79
N ALA A 107 -17.09 0.31 17.34
CA ALA A 107 -15.72 0.39 17.85
C ALA A 107 -15.23 1.83 17.87
N SER A 108 -14.35 2.14 18.82
CA SER A 108 -13.61 3.40 18.86
C SER A 108 -12.13 3.12 18.63
N ILE A 109 -11.49 3.94 17.80
CA ILE A 109 -10.06 3.84 17.49
C ILE A 109 -9.44 5.23 17.58
N GLY A 110 -8.36 5.34 18.35
CA GLY A 110 -7.53 6.53 18.45
C GLY A 110 -6.13 6.26 17.90
N LEU A 111 -5.72 7.05 16.90
CA LEU A 111 -4.41 6.97 16.28
C LEU A 111 -3.70 8.32 16.42
N SER A 112 -2.38 8.28 16.57
CA SER A 112 -1.53 9.45 16.41
C SER A 112 -0.48 9.19 15.34
N ILE A 113 -0.16 10.23 14.56
CA ILE A 113 0.89 10.22 13.57
C ILE A 113 1.95 11.25 13.93
N THR A 114 3.20 10.89 13.85
CA THR A 114 4.33 11.78 14.16
C THR A 114 5.34 11.71 13.01
N PRO A 115 5.77 12.86 12.44
CA PRO A 115 6.78 12.87 11.39
C PRO A 115 8.13 12.37 11.89
N LEU A 116 8.84 11.64 11.05
CA LEU A 116 10.19 11.17 11.27
C LEU A 116 11.16 11.84 10.28
N PRO A 117 12.49 11.76 10.49
CA PRO A 117 13.47 12.18 9.49
C PRO A 117 13.28 11.46 8.16
N ILE A 118 13.68 12.09 7.06
CA ILE A 118 13.63 11.51 5.72
C ILE A 118 14.44 10.21 5.68
N GLY A 119 13.87 9.16 5.09
CA GLY A 119 14.48 7.83 5.02
C GLY A 119 14.24 6.93 6.24
N SER A 120 13.46 7.39 7.22
CA SER A 120 13.12 6.57 8.40
C SER A 120 12.08 5.49 8.13
N GLY A 121 11.33 5.64 7.03
CA GLY A 121 10.22 4.75 6.70
C GLY A 121 9.06 4.84 7.69
N ILE A 122 8.28 3.77 7.74
CA ILE A 122 7.10 3.69 8.61
C ILE A 122 7.45 2.93 9.89
N GLN A 123 7.11 3.52 11.03
CA GLN A 123 7.20 2.88 12.34
C GLN A 123 5.81 2.75 12.95
N TYR A 124 5.51 1.58 13.51
CA TYR A 124 4.25 1.32 14.20
C TYR A 124 4.50 0.97 15.66
N GLU A 125 3.70 1.56 16.54
CA GLU A 125 3.67 1.26 17.96
C GLU A 125 2.21 1.13 18.42
N SER A 126 1.94 0.16 19.32
CA SER A 126 0.64 0.05 19.98
C SER A 126 0.82 0.28 21.48
N LYS A 127 0.03 1.19 22.03
CA LYS A 127 -0.09 1.41 23.49
C LYS A 127 -1.25 0.62 24.09
N VAL A 128 -2.09 0.00 23.24
CA VAL A 128 -3.23 -0.79 23.69
C VAL A 128 -2.75 -2.20 24.03
N SER A 129 -2.99 -2.63 25.28
CA SER A 129 -2.55 -3.94 25.73
C SER A 129 -3.36 -5.07 25.09
N LEU A 130 -2.71 -6.24 24.90
CA LEU A 130 -3.36 -7.45 24.37
C LEU A 130 -4.45 -8.00 25.29
N GLY A 131 -4.36 -7.72 26.59
CA GLY A 131 -5.40 -8.11 27.54
C GLY A 131 -6.67 -7.27 27.41
N TYR A 132 -6.58 -6.08 26.86
CA TYR A 132 -7.70 -5.17 26.64
C TYR A 132 -8.31 -5.33 25.24
N LEU A 133 -7.47 -5.43 24.23
CA LEU A 133 -7.85 -5.65 22.83
C LEU A 133 -7.06 -6.83 22.30
N ASN A 134 -7.75 -7.90 21.89
CA ASN A 134 -7.09 -9.13 21.45
C ASN A 134 -6.26 -8.92 20.16
N GLN A 135 -5.37 -9.87 19.87
CA GLN A 135 -4.43 -9.79 18.77
C GLN A 135 -5.10 -9.63 17.40
N SER A 136 -6.24 -10.27 17.18
CA SER A 136 -6.92 -10.18 15.87
C SER A 136 -7.44 -8.77 15.58
N PHE A 137 -7.96 -8.07 16.59
CA PHE A 137 -8.36 -6.66 16.43
C PHE A 137 -7.16 -5.74 16.19
N GLN A 138 -6.07 -5.97 16.92
CA GLN A 138 -4.84 -5.17 16.71
C GLN A 138 -4.24 -5.40 15.32
N ASN A 139 -4.31 -6.62 14.80
CA ASN A 139 -3.89 -6.93 13.43
C ASN A 139 -4.77 -6.22 12.39
N ALA A 140 -6.10 -6.24 12.59
CA ALA A 140 -7.04 -5.54 11.70
C ALA A 140 -6.79 -4.02 11.68
N VAL A 141 -6.51 -3.41 12.84
CA VAL A 141 -6.12 -1.99 12.91
C VAL A 141 -4.84 -1.74 12.13
N ARG A 142 -3.84 -2.62 12.27
CA ARG A 142 -2.57 -2.50 11.54
C ARG A 142 -2.75 -2.65 10.03
N GLU A 143 -3.60 -3.56 9.58
CA GLU A 143 -3.94 -3.71 8.16
C GLU A 143 -4.65 -2.46 7.63
N GLY A 144 -5.62 -1.93 8.37
CA GLY A 144 -6.29 -0.67 8.03
C GLY A 144 -5.34 0.52 7.95
N ILE A 145 -4.37 0.61 8.84
CA ILE A 145 -3.32 1.63 8.80
C ILE A 145 -2.46 1.46 7.54
N ASN A 146 -2.00 0.25 7.22
CA ASN A 146 -1.21 0.00 6.02
C ASN A 146 -1.96 0.41 4.76
N TYR A 147 -3.25 0.03 4.66
CA TYR A 147 -4.11 0.45 3.56
C TYR A 147 -4.24 1.98 3.45
N GLY A 148 -4.41 2.67 4.59
CA GLY A 148 -4.50 4.13 4.62
C GLY A 148 -3.19 4.84 4.27
N LEU A 149 -2.04 4.17 4.43
CA LEU A 149 -0.73 4.70 4.05
C LEU A 149 -0.41 4.56 2.57
N GLU A 150 -1.09 3.66 1.86
CA GLU A 150 -0.92 3.49 0.41
C GLU A 150 -1.40 4.70 -0.37
N GLN A 151 -2.37 5.45 0.19
CA GLN A 151 -2.91 6.66 -0.41
C GLN A 151 -3.06 7.76 0.64
N GLY A 152 -2.19 8.75 0.59
CA GLY A 152 -2.28 9.96 1.40
C GLY A 152 -3.29 10.98 0.86
N LEU A 153 -3.18 12.22 1.32
CA LEU A 153 -4.10 13.30 0.96
C LEU A 153 -4.06 13.68 -0.52
N TYR A 154 -2.93 13.46 -1.17
CA TYR A 154 -2.72 13.76 -2.60
C TYR A 154 -2.73 12.50 -3.46
N GLY A 155 -3.02 11.33 -2.86
CA GLY A 155 -3.07 10.05 -3.54
C GLY A 155 -1.71 9.36 -3.68
N TRP A 156 -0.68 9.83 -2.99
CA TRP A 156 0.65 9.22 -2.97
C TRP A 156 0.87 8.42 -1.69
N GLU A 157 1.79 7.47 -1.72
CA GLU A 157 2.16 6.66 -0.56
C GLU A 157 2.75 7.54 0.55
N VAL A 158 2.29 7.34 1.79
CA VAL A 158 2.78 8.07 2.97
C VAL A 158 3.98 7.34 3.56
N THR A 159 5.04 8.07 3.85
CA THR A 159 6.27 7.54 4.44
C THR A 159 6.83 8.44 5.54
N ASP A 160 7.95 8.04 6.15
CA ASP A 160 8.70 8.79 7.14
C ASP A 160 7.85 9.28 8.31
N CYS A 161 7.05 8.36 8.84
CA CYS A 161 6.19 8.64 9.98
C CYS A 161 6.15 7.50 11.00
N LYS A 162 5.87 7.87 12.23
CA LYS A 162 5.55 6.96 13.32
C LYS A 162 4.05 7.02 13.58
N ILE A 163 3.39 5.88 13.50
CA ILE A 163 1.98 5.74 13.83
C ILE A 163 1.86 5.03 15.16
N CYS A 164 1.11 5.62 16.07
CA CYS A 164 0.84 5.03 17.36
C CYS A 164 -0.65 4.74 17.53
N PHE A 165 -0.98 3.50 17.86
CA PHE A 165 -2.32 3.09 18.27
C PHE A 165 -2.50 3.42 19.74
N GLU A 166 -3.13 4.57 20.01
CA GLU A 166 -3.25 5.17 21.35
C GLU A 166 -4.42 4.59 22.14
N TYR A 167 -5.53 4.32 21.45
CA TYR A 167 -6.80 3.94 22.09
C TYR A 167 -7.63 3.03 21.20
N GLY A 168 -8.22 2.01 21.80
CA GLY A 168 -9.13 1.10 21.10
C GLY A 168 -10.15 0.49 22.06
N VAL A 169 -11.42 0.62 21.74
CA VAL A 169 -12.55 0.02 22.47
C VAL A 169 -13.52 -0.60 21.46
N TYR A 170 -14.09 -1.75 21.80
CA TYR A 170 -15.11 -2.40 20.99
C TYR A 170 -16.26 -2.87 21.86
N TYR A 171 -17.45 -2.96 21.26
CA TYR A 171 -18.63 -3.50 21.93
C TYR A 171 -18.75 -5.00 21.65
N SER A 172 -18.41 -5.82 22.64
CA SER A 172 -18.20 -7.26 22.52
C SER A 172 -19.34 -8.05 21.85
N PRO A 173 -20.65 -7.81 22.13
CA PRO A 173 -21.72 -8.60 21.55
C PRO A 173 -21.91 -8.43 20.04
N VAL A 174 -21.46 -7.31 19.46
CA VAL A 174 -21.74 -6.95 18.06
C VAL A 174 -20.48 -7.00 17.20
N SER A 175 -19.31 -6.70 17.77
CA SER A 175 -18.06 -6.54 17.03
C SER A 175 -17.49 -7.82 16.42
N THR A 176 -17.88 -8.99 16.91
CA THR A 176 -17.48 -10.29 16.33
C THR A 176 -18.07 -10.53 14.94
N CYS A 177 -19.21 -9.93 14.62
CA CYS A 177 -19.82 -10.02 13.28
C CYS A 177 -19.20 -9.03 12.28
N LEU A 178 -18.70 -7.89 12.74
CA LEU A 178 -18.21 -6.81 11.87
C LEU A 178 -16.81 -7.07 11.28
N LEU A 179 -16.01 -7.92 11.92
CA LEU A 179 -14.70 -8.33 11.36
C LEU A 179 -14.84 -9.18 10.09
N TYR A 180 -16.01 -9.83 9.90
CA TYR A 180 -16.30 -10.63 8.71
C TYR A 180 -17.07 -9.86 7.63
N THR A 181 -17.55 -8.65 7.93
CA THR A 181 -18.33 -7.80 7.00
C THR A 181 -17.57 -6.58 6.52
N SER A 182 -16.27 -6.49 6.79
CA SER A 182 -15.42 -5.55 6.05
C SER A 182 -15.52 -5.92 4.57
N PRO A 183 -15.95 -4.99 3.69
CA PRO A 183 -16.05 -5.29 2.27
C PRO A 183 -14.69 -5.77 1.81
N SER A 184 -14.68 -6.99 1.30
CA SER A 184 -13.51 -7.52 0.63
C SER A 184 -13.22 -6.61 -0.56
N PRO A 185 -11.95 -6.26 -0.83
CA PRO A 185 -11.60 -5.49 -2.03
C PRO A 185 -11.93 -6.21 -3.35
N ARG A 186 -12.79 -7.22 -3.30
CA ARG A 186 -13.19 -8.07 -4.45
C ARG A 186 -14.67 -7.97 -4.82
N ASP A 187 -15.43 -7.08 -4.19
CA ASP A 187 -16.83 -6.82 -4.59
C ASP A 187 -16.97 -5.44 -5.24
#